data_e7ef09ad5c7c1534b66ff3131574a7a8
#
_entry.id   e7ef09ad5c7c1534b66ff3131574a7a8
#
_cell.length_a   1.000
_cell.length_b   1.000
_cell.length_c   1.000
_cell.angle_alpha   90.00
_cell.angle_beta   90.00
_cell.angle_gamma   90.00
#
_symmetry.space_group_name_H-M   'P 1'
#
loop_
_entity.id
_entity.type
_entity.pdbx_description
1 polymer ?
#
loop_
_entity_poly.entity_id
_entity_poly.type
_entity_poly.pdbx_seq_one_letter_code
_entity_poly.pdbx_strand_id
1 'polypeptide(L)'
;MDSLPLPERFYAGEFRHSLDEKNRVTIPSRWRRTQGEEFILLPQATQQFLLVISPEDFARMSSAVESNEGVTARDRRVFLRQLHSRAQHAVADRQGRLVLPEELCRKLGLKGEVALVGGRGRFEIWNLQRWKRAHEEETPTYEHVANVIGL
;
A
#
# COMPACT_ATOMS: atom_id res chain seq x y z
N MET A 1 -24.82 -22.66 7.09
CA MET A 1 -24.93 -22.02 5.78
C MET A 1 -23.68 -21.20 5.51
N ASP A 2 -23.04 -21.51 4.42
CA ASP A 2 -21.81 -20.85 4.07
C ASP A 2 -22.10 -19.46 3.51
N SER A 3 -21.55 -18.45 4.12
CA SER A 3 -21.60 -17.11 3.56
C SER A 3 -20.56 -17.01 2.46
N LEU A 4 -20.94 -16.40 1.35
CA LEU A 4 -19.98 -16.09 0.30
C LEU A 4 -18.96 -15.09 0.84
N PRO A 5 -17.67 -15.25 0.50
CA PRO A 5 -16.68 -14.25 0.88
C PRO A 5 -17.05 -12.91 0.26
N LEU A 6 -16.83 -11.84 1.02
CA LEU A 6 -17.01 -10.50 0.48
C LEU A 6 -16.08 -10.32 -0.71
N PRO A 7 -16.52 -9.66 -1.80
CA PRO A 7 -15.63 -9.38 -2.92
C PRO A 7 -14.42 -8.59 -2.42
N GLU A 8 -13.27 -8.89 -3.00
CA GLU A 8 -12.07 -8.14 -2.70
C GLU A 8 -12.27 -6.67 -3.04
N ARG A 9 -11.68 -5.83 -2.23
CA ARG A 9 -11.74 -4.40 -2.43
C ARG A 9 -10.77 -4.00 -3.54
N PHE A 10 -11.26 -3.23 -4.49
CA PHE A 10 -10.44 -2.65 -5.54
C PHE A 10 -10.26 -1.16 -5.28
N TYR A 11 -9.03 -0.71 -5.41
CA TYR A 11 -8.70 0.70 -5.46
C TYR A 11 -8.35 0.99 -6.91
N ALA A 12 -9.30 1.47 -7.67
CA ALA A 12 -9.09 1.68 -9.11
C ALA A 12 -8.57 3.08 -9.40
N GLY A 13 -7.57 3.15 -10.28
CA GLY A 13 -7.04 4.41 -10.78
C GLY A 13 -5.74 4.84 -10.15
N GLU A 14 -5.23 5.95 -10.65
CA GLU A 14 -4.10 6.64 -10.04
C GLU A 14 -4.47 8.12 -9.89
N PHE A 15 -4.00 8.71 -8.80
CA PHE A 15 -4.35 10.08 -8.46
C PHE A 15 -3.10 10.81 -8.00
N ARG A 16 -3.07 12.11 -8.24
CA ARG A 16 -2.00 12.97 -7.75
C ARG A 16 -2.57 13.88 -6.68
N HIS A 17 -1.92 13.90 -5.55
CA HIS A 17 -2.31 14.77 -4.43
C HIS A 17 -1.07 15.38 -3.81
N SER A 18 -1.22 16.57 -3.26
CA SER A 18 -0.13 17.20 -2.52
C SER A 18 -0.25 16.83 -1.05
N LEU A 19 0.88 16.56 -0.43
CA LEU A 19 0.94 16.49 1.03
C LEU A 19 0.79 17.88 1.59
N ASP A 20 0.01 18.03 2.67
CA ASP A 20 -0.09 19.33 3.33
C ASP A 20 1.06 19.52 4.32
N GLU A 21 1.04 20.65 5.03
CA GLU A 21 2.09 21.03 5.98
C GLU A 21 2.31 20.01 7.10
N LYS A 22 1.28 19.21 7.40
CA LYS A 22 1.32 18.19 8.44
C LYS A 22 1.50 16.79 7.89
N ASN A 23 1.99 16.67 6.66
CA ASN A 23 2.20 15.41 5.98
C ASN A 23 0.91 14.58 5.85
N ARG A 24 -0.22 15.25 5.64
CA ARG A 24 -1.48 14.56 5.42
C ARG A 24 -1.75 14.45 3.93
N VAL A 25 -2.23 13.30 3.52
CA VAL A 25 -2.66 13.04 2.14
C VAL A 25 -4.14 12.66 2.15
N THR A 26 -4.89 13.19 1.18
CA THR A 26 -6.31 12.88 1.06
C THR A 26 -6.49 11.61 0.23
N ILE A 27 -7.22 10.65 0.81
CA ILE A 27 -7.60 9.44 0.06
C ILE A 27 -8.68 9.84 -0.94
N PRO A 28 -8.57 9.46 -2.22
CA PRO A 28 -9.61 9.73 -3.20
C PRO A 28 -10.99 9.29 -2.69
N SER A 29 -12.01 10.09 -2.94
CA SER A 29 -13.34 9.84 -2.39
C SER A 29 -13.90 8.47 -2.80
N ARG A 30 -13.59 8.00 -4.01
CA ARG A 30 -14.04 6.68 -4.48
C ARG A 30 -13.43 5.52 -3.71
N TRP A 31 -12.29 5.75 -3.07
CA TRP A 31 -11.60 4.72 -2.29
C TRP A 31 -12.03 4.68 -0.84
N ARG A 32 -12.74 5.70 -0.38
CA ARG A 32 -13.18 5.79 1.02
C ARG A 32 -14.44 4.96 1.22
N ARG A 33 -14.49 4.19 2.29
CA ARG A 33 -15.66 3.36 2.63
C ARG A 33 -16.42 3.88 3.84
N THR A 34 -15.71 4.07 4.94
CA THR A 34 -16.32 4.48 6.20
C THR A 34 -15.48 5.58 6.83
N GLN A 35 -16.10 6.36 7.72
CA GLN A 35 -15.36 7.30 8.55
C GLN A 35 -14.49 6.51 9.53
N GLY A 36 -13.31 7.04 9.81
CA GLY A 36 -12.40 6.42 10.76
C GLY A 36 -11.83 5.09 10.30
N GLU A 37 -11.76 4.87 9.00
CA GLU A 37 -11.20 3.64 8.46
C GLU A 37 -9.75 3.48 8.89
N GLU A 38 -9.40 2.27 9.37
CA GLU A 38 -8.08 1.96 9.86
C GLU A 38 -7.22 1.36 8.76
N PHE A 39 -5.97 1.76 8.74
CA PHE A 39 -4.96 1.24 7.79
C PHE A 39 -3.67 0.93 8.51
N ILE A 40 -2.88 0.10 7.89
CA ILE A 40 -1.48 -0.12 8.25
C ILE A 40 -0.64 0.47 7.12
N LEU A 41 0.31 1.32 7.50
CA LEU A 41 1.28 1.89 6.58
C LEU A 41 2.54 1.04 6.68
N LEU A 42 2.99 0.52 5.54
CA LEU A 42 4.15 -0.36 5.50
C LEU A 42 5.06 0.04 4.35
N PRO A 43 6.30 0.49 4.62
CA PRO A 43 7.22 0.75 3.52
C PRO A 43 7.52 -0.55 2.78
N GLN A 44 7.50 -0.47 1.46
CA GLN A 44 7.83 -1.62 0.62
C GLN A 44 9.28 -2.05 0.91
N ALA A 45 9.56 -3.35 0.80
CA ALA A 45 10.83 -3.94 1.24
C ALA A 45 12.07 -3.24 0.68
N THR A 46 12.02 -2.77 -0.57
CA THR A 46 13.13 -2.03 -1.18
C THR A 46 12.97 -0.52 -1.06
N GLN A 47 12.01 -0.06 -0.25
CA GLN A 47 11.74 1.34 0.05
C GLN A 47 11.47 2.20 -1.19
N GLN A 48 10.72 1.66 -2.15
CA GLN A 48 10.32 2.39 -3.34
C GLN A 48 9.03 3.17 -3.15
N PHE A 49 8.15 2.68 -2.30
CA PHE A 49 6.85 3.30 -2.05
C PHE A 49 6.28 2.87 -0.69
N LEU A 50 5.20 3.49 -0.31
CA LEU A 50 4.48 3.16 0.92
C LEU A 50 3.25 2.35 0.57
N LEU A 51 3.12 1.17 1.18
CA LEU A 51 1.90 0.38 1.09
C LEU A 51 0.89 0.88 2.11
N VAL A 52 -0.36 0.99 1.68
CA VAL A 52 -1.49 1.31 2.57
C VAL A 52 -2.45 0.12 2.49
N ILE A 53 -2.53 -0.62 3.57
CA ILE A 53 -3.27 -1.89 3.61
C ILE A 53 -4.22 -1.92 4.79
N SER A 54 -5.21 -2.80 4.74
CA SER A 54 -6.09 -3.01 5.88
C SER A 54 -5.39 -3.81 6.97
N PRO A 55 -5.83 -3.69 8.24
CA PRO A 55 -5.31 -4.56 9.30
C PRO A 55 -5.47 -6.05 8.98
N GLU A 56 -6.56 -6.43 8.29
CA GLU A 56 -6.82 -7.81 7.89
C GLU A 56 -5.79 -8.30 6.87
N ASP A 57 -5.44 -7.47 5.89
CA ASP A 57 -4.41 -7.82 4.91
C ASP A 57 -3.05 -7.93 5.56
N PHE A 58 -2.75 -7.03 6.49
CA PHE A 58 -1.50 -7.10 7.25
C PHE A 58 -1.41 -8.42 8.03
N ALA A 59 -2.51 -8.83 8.68
CA ALA A 59 -2.56 -10.11 9.39
C ALA A 59 -2.31 -11.28 8.45
N ARG A 60 -2.86 -11.24 7.23
CA ARG A 60 -2.61 -12.28 6.22
C ARG A 60 -1.15 -12.34 5.80
N MET A 61 -0.50 -11.19 5.63
CA MET A 61 0.93 -11.14 5.32
C MET A 61 1.76 -11.77 6.43
N SER A 62 1.41 -11.45 7.68
CA SER A 62 2.09 -12.00 8.84
C SER A 62 1.96 -13.53 8.90
N SER A 63 0.76 -14.04 8.62
CA SER A 63 0.48 -15.48 8.63
C SER A 63 1.11 -16.23 7.46
N ALA A 64 1.26 -15.58 6.32
CA ALA A 64 1.76 -16.23 5.10
C ALA A 64 3.16 -16.81 5.28
N VAL A 65 4.02 -16.16 6.06
CA VAL A 65 5.38 -16.65 6.27
C VAL A 65 5.41 -17.84 7.21
N GLU A 66 4.42 -17.97 8.10
CA GLU A 66 4.38 -19.07 9.08
C GLU A 66 4.14 -20.43 8.44
N SER A 67 3.39 -20.47 7.34
CA SER A 67 3.05 -21.70 6.63
C SER A 67 4.00 -22.02 5.47
N ASN A 68 4.99 -21.17 5.21
CA ASN A 68 5.91 -21.36 4.09
C ASN A 68 7.08 -22.24 4.50
N GLU A 69 7.14 -23.44 3.92
CA GLU A 69 8.18 -24.42 4.24
C GLU A 69 9.57 -24.03 3.73
N GLY A 70 9.64 -23.11 2.78
CA GLY A 70 10.90 -22.62 2.24
C GLY A 70 11.61 -21.63 3.13
N VAL A 71 11.01 -21.27 4.28
CA VAL A 71 11.56 -20.29 5.20
C VAL A 71 11.95 -20.97 6.51
N THR A 72 13.20 -20.76 6.94
CA THR A 72 13.68 -21.35 8.21
C THR A 72 12.99 -20.69 9.40
N ALA A 73 13.01 -21.38 10.55
CA ALA A 73 12.42 -20.81 11.77
C ALA A 73 13.08 -19.49 12.18
N ARG A 74 14.42 -19.41 12.02
CA ARG A 74 15.15 -18.17 12.32
C ARG A 74 14.73 -17.04 11.40
N ASP A 75 14.68 -17.28 10.10
CA ASP A 75 14.32 -16.26 9.12
C ASP A 75 12.88 -15.80 9.30
N ARG A 76 12.00 -16.72 9.69
CA ARG A 76 10.62 -16.39 10.00
C ARG A 76 10.52 -15.41 11.17
N ARG A 77 11.27 -15.67 12.25
CA ARG A 77 11.28 -14.78 13.42
C ARG A 77 11.83 -13.40 13.07
N VAL A 78 12.91 -13.36 12.29
CA VAL A 78 13.52 -12.12 11.87
C VAL A 78 12.56 -11.32 10.98
N PHE A 79 11.95 -11.99 10.01
CA PHE A 79 10.99 -11.35 9.11
C PHE A 79 9.81 -10.75 9.86
N LEU A 80 9.21 -11.52 10.77
CA LEU A 80 8.06 -11.05 11.54
C LEU A 80 8.42 -9.85 12.40
N ARG A 81 9.59 -9.87 13.03
CA ARG A 81 10.05 -8.72 13.80
C ARG A 81 10.21 -7.48 12.93
N GLN A 82 10.84 -7.61 11.78
CA GLN A 82 11.05 -6.50 10.86
C GLN A 82 9.71 -6.01 10.28
N LEU A 83 8.84 -6.93 9.90
CA LEU A 83 7.53 -6.58 9.37
C LEU A 83 6.73 -5.74 10.38
N HIS A 84 6.60 -6.24 11.60
CA HIS A 84 5.81 -5.55 12.62
C HIS A 84 6.45 -4.25 13.09
N SER A 85 7.78 -4.21 13.19
CA SER A 85 8.46 -3.00 13.64
C SER A 85 8.41 -1.86 12.63
N ARG A 86 8.25 -2.19 11.33
CA ARG A 86 8.17 -1.18 10.26
C ARG A 86 6.75 -0.70 10.00
N ALA A 87 5.77 -1.47 10.46
CA ALA A 87 4.37 -1.14 10.25
C ALA A 87 3.93 -0.01 11.17
N GLN A 88 3.08 0.89 10.65
CA GLN A 88 2.53 1.99 11.42
C GLN A 88 1.02 2.02 11.27
N HIS A 89 0.33 2.11 12.38
CA HIS A 89 -1.12 2.22 12.40
C HIS A 89 -1.55 3.63 12.00
N ALA A 90 -2.56 3.74 11.17
CA ALA A 90 -3.09 5.03 10.74
C ALA A 90 -4.61 4.98 10.68
N VAL A 91 -5.25 6.09 10.98
CA VAL A 91 -6.71 6.20 10.93
C VAL A 91 -7.05 7.41 10.06
N ALA A 92 -7.89 7.20 9.08
CA ALA A 92 -8.35 8.30 8.22
C ALA A 92 -9.22 9.25 9.04
N ASP A 93 -9.00 10.56 8.89
CA ASP A 93 -9.82 11.57 9.56
C ASP A 93 -11.16 11.72 8.83
N ARG A 94 -12.01 12.63 9.36
CA ARG A 94 -13.35 12.84 8.80
C ARG A 94 -13.33 13.29 7.35
N GLN A 95 -12.25 13.92 6.91
CA GLN A 95 -12.09 14.40 5.55
C GLN A 95 -11.38 13.38 4.66
N GLY A 96 -11.13 12.20 5.18
CA GLY A 96 -10.46 11.14 4.43
C GLY A 96 -8.97 11.34 4.28
N ARG A 97 -8.34 12.03 5.23
CA ARG A 97 -6.90 12.28 5.17
C ARG A 97 -6.16 11.33 6.10
N LEU A 98 -5.00 10.89 5.63
CA LEU A 98 -4.05 10.09 6.42
C LEU A 98 -2.84 10.94 6.75
N VAL A 99 -2.40 10.88 8.01
CA VAL A 99 -1.14 11.49 8.42
C VAL A 99 -0.04 10.49 8.13
N LEU A 100 0.94 10.89 7.34
CA LEU A 100 2.11 10.04 7.05
C LEU A 100 3.24 10.43 8.00
N PRO A 101 3.83 9.46 8.73
CA PRO A 101 4.94 9.78 9.62
C PRO A 101 6.08 10.47 8.88
N GLU A 102 6.64 11.49 9.50
CA GLU A 102 7.69 12.31 8.89
C GLU A 102 8.88 11.46 8.46
N GLU A 103 9.27 10.49 9.27
CA GLU A 103 10.39 9.61 8.95
C GLU A 103 10.13 8.78 7.69
N LEU A 104 8.92 8.27 7.52
CA LEU A 104 8.54 7.54 6.31
C LEU A 104 8.55 8.45 5.09
N CYS A 105 8.04 9.67 5.23
CA CYS A 105 8.08 10.64 4.14
C CYS A 105 9.52 10.91 3.70
N ARG A 106 10.41 11.09 4.66
CA ARG A 106 11.82 11.33 4.36
C ARG A 106 12.47 10.14 3.66
N LYS A 107 12.27 8.95 4.19
CA LYS A 107 12.86 7.73 3.62
C LYS A 107 12.38 7.44 2.21
N LEU A 108 11.10 7.66 1.96
CA LEU A 108 10.47 7.32 0.70
C LEU A 108 10.40 8.49 -0.27
N GLY A 109 10.93 9.64 0.12
CA GLY A 109 10.91 10.83 -0.73
C GLY A 109 9.52 11.38 -0.98
N LEU A 110 8.61 11.22 -0.03
CA LEU A 110 7.23 11.71 -0.15
C LEU A 110 7.20 13.16 0.30
N LYS A 111 7.22 14.06 -0.66
CA LYS A 111 7.25 15.49 -0.43
C LYS A 111 6.53 16.20 -1.57
N GLY A 112 5.74 17.20 -1.23
CA GLY A 112 4.96 17.92 -2.22
C GLY A 112 3.92 17.03 -2.85
N GLU A 113 3.93 16.94 -4.18
CA GLU A 113 2.98 16.12 -4.91
C GLU A 113 3.39 14.65 -4.93
N VAL A 114 2.46 13.77 -4.59
CA VAL A 114 2.68 12.32 -4.55
C VAL A 114 1.68 11.63 -5.47
N ALA A 115 1.98 10.39 -5.85
CA ALA A 115 1.07 9.56 -6.62
C ALA A 115 0.43 8.52 -5.70
N LEU A 116 -0.91 8.44 -5.75
CA LEU A 116 -1.66 7.37 -5.11
C LEU A 116 -2.04 6.38 -6.19
N VAL A 117 -1.53 5.18 -6.09
CA VAL A 117 -1.65 4.15 -7.13
C VAL A 117 -2.52 3.02 -6.62
N GLY A 118 -3.62 2.77 -7.31
CA GLY A 118 -4.59 1.76 -6.92
C GLY A 118 -4.06 0.35 -7.06
N GLY A 119 -4.77 -0.56 -6.43
CA GLY A 119 -4.41 -1.97 -6.46
C GLY A 119 -5.52 -2.82 -5.90
N ARG A 120 -5.26 -4.11 -5.85
CA ARG A 120 -6.19 -5.09 -5.35
C ARG A 120 -6.00 -5.24 -3.84
N GLY A 121 -7.00 -4.80 -3.08
CA GLY A 121 -6.97 -4.89 -1.62
C GLY A 121 -6.06 -3.90 -0.91
N ARG A 122 -5.31 -3.11 -1.66
CA ARG A 122 -4.35 -2.14 -1.11
C ARG A 122 -4.07 -1.04 -2.12
N PHE A 123 -3.53 0.07 -1.65
CA PHE A 123 -3.02 1.07 -2.58
C PHE A 123 -1.62 1.50 -2.14
N GLU A 124 -0.96 2.24 -3.01
CA GLU A 124 0.44 2.63 -2.84
C GLU A 124 0.56 4.15 -2.91
N ILE A 125 1.47 4.69 -2.11
CA ILE A 125 1.80 6.12 -2.18
C ILE A 125 3.26 6.22 -2.60
N TRP A 126 3.50 6.92 -3.70
CA TRP A 126 4.80 7.02 -4.33
C TRP A 126 5.28 8.46 -4.42
N ASN A 127 6.58 8.64 -4.34
CA ASN A 127 7.21 9.84 -4.87
C ASN A 127 6.80 9.97 -6.34
N LEU A 128 6.31 11.13 -6.74
CA LEU A 128 5.73 11.30 -8.07
C LEU A 128 6.72 10.98 -9.21
N GLN A 129 7.96 11.45 -9.09
CA GLN A 129 8.95 11.20 -10.13
C GLN A 129 9.35 9.73 -10.22
N ARG A 130 9.44 9.08 -9.06
CA ARG A 130 9.73 7.65 -9.01
C ARG A 130 8.59 6.84 -9.62
N TRP A 131 7.35 7.22 -9.37
CA TRP A 131 6.20 6.57 -9.98
C TRP A 131 6.20 6.73 -11.50
N LYS A 132 6.48 7.93 -11.99
CA LYS A 132 6.54 8.15 -13.44
C LYS A 132 7.57 7.23 -14.10
N ARG A 133 8.74 7.06 -13.50
CA ARG A 133 9.76 6.15 -14.02
C ARG A 133 9.31 4.70 -13.95
N ALA A 134 8.77 4.28 -12.81
CA ALA A 134 8.30 2.91 -12.64
C ALA A 134 7.19 2.59 -13.66
N HIS A 135 6.25 3.50 -13.82
CA HIS A 135 5.15 3.33 -14.76
C HIS A 135 5.68 3.14 -16.18
N GLU A 136 6.61 3.98 -16.60
CA GLU A 136 7.22 3.89 -17.92
C GLU A 136 7.98 2.57 -18.11
N GLU A 137 8.75 2.16 -17.12
CA GLU A 137 9.50 0.91 -17.15
C GLU A 137 8.60 -0.32 -17.15
N GLU A 138 7.46 -0.25 -16.49
CA GLU A 138 6.53 -1.39 -16.32
C GLU A 138 5.55 -1.53 -17.46
N THR A 139 5.32 -0.48 -18.23
CA THR A 139 4.33 -0.48 -19.31
C THR A 139 4.55 -1.61 -20.34
N PRO A 140 5.77 -1.89 -20.81
CA PRO A 140 5.96 -3.01 -21.74
C PRO A 140 5.54 -4.36 -21.16
N THR A 141 5.80 -4.58 -19.86
CA THR A 141 5.39 -5.81 -19.20
C THR A 141 3.86 -5.90 -19.13
N TYR A 142 3.21 -4.79 -18.78
CA TYR A 142 1.76 -4.74 -18.78
C TYR A 142 1.18 -5.09 -20.15
N GLU A 143 1.71 -4.47 -21.20
CA GLU A 143 1.24 -4.71 -22.56
C GLU A 143 1.44 -6.17 -22.98
N HIS A 144 2.57 -6.75 -22.62
CA HIS A 144 2.86 -8.15 -22.92
C HIS A 144 1.84 -9.07 -22.26
N VAL A 145 1.62 -8.91 -20.96
CA VAL A 145 0.68 -9.75 -20.22
C VAL A 145 -0.75 -9.54 -20.70
N ALA A 146 -1.13 -8.28 -20.96
CA ALA A 146 -2.45 -7.96 -21.49
C ALA A 146 -2.70 -8.70 -22.81
N ASN A 147 -1.70 -8.73 -23.67
CA ASN A 147 -1.81 -9.47 -24.94
C ASN A 147 -1.97 -10.98 -24.70
N VAL A 148 -1.22 -11.55 -23.75
CA VAL A 148 -1.29 -12.98 -23.43
C VAL A 148 -2.69 -13.39 -22.97
N ILE A 149 -3.34 -12.55 -22.15
CA ILE A 149 -4.66 -12.86 -21.59
C ILE A 149 -5.83 -12.35 -22.44
N GLY A 150 -5.54 -11.66 -23.54
CA GLY A 150 -6.58 -11.19 -24.46
C GLY A 150 -7.30 -9.91 -24.03
N LEU A 151 -6.64 -9.09 -23.22
CA LEU A 151 -7.20 -7.81 -22.79
C LEU A 151 -7.18 -6.79 -23.92
#